data_6671a2bc249cb4491c19fa1923b20ab8
#
_entry.id   6671a2bc249cb4491c19fa1923b20ab8
#
_cell.length_a   1.000
_cell.length_b   1.000
_cell.length_c   1.000
_cell.angle_alpha   90.00
_cell.angle_beta   90.00
_cell.angle_gamma   90.00
#
_symmetry.space_group_name_H-M   'P 1'
#
loop_
_entity.id
_entity.type
_entity.pdbx_description
1 polymer ?
#
loop_
_entity_poly.entity_id
_entity_poly.type
_entity_poly.pdbx_seq_one_letter_code
_entity_poly.pdbx_strand_id
1 'polypeptide(L)'
;PYPILDENKVSDAAKLIEKSKRPMILVGQGVLLSNAEKELIEFSEKSGIPMASTLLGLSAVSCNHKNYVGYLGMHGNYGPNVKTNECDLIIAIGMRFDDRVTGDTSKYAINAKVIHIEIDPSEIDKIIKTEVAINADAKEALINLIPKIKKKSHEGWINEFKECDKLEYDKIIDKEINNKEDKILMAEVVNKISNLTKGNAIVVTDVGQHQMVTSRYYKFNKPNSNICLLY
;
A
#
# COMPACT_ATOMS: atom_id res chain seq x y z
N PRO A 1 -25.32 8.79 -4.95
CA PRO A 1 -24.55 9.77 -5.72
C PRO A 1 -23.11 9.75 -5.21
N TYR A 2 -22.15 9.84 -6.14
CA TYR A 2 -20.75 10.03 -5.78
C TYR A 2 -20.58 11.38 -5.08
N PRO A 3 -19.67 11.48 -4.07
CA PRO A 3 -19.35 12.75 -3.45
C PRO A 3 -18.75 13.72 -4.49
N ILE A 4 -19.01 15.01 -4.30
CA ILE A 4 -18.44 16.07 -5.16
C ILE A 4 -17.06 16.43 -4.63
N LEU A 5 -16.06 16.37 -5.49
CA LEU A 5 -14.68 16.70 -5.16
C LEU A 5 -14.53 18.16 -4.72
N ASP A 6 -13.91 18.39 -3.57
CA ASP A 6 -13.53 19.73 -3.10
C ASP A 6 -12.11 20.09 -3.59
N GLU A 7 -12.01 20.99 -4.57
CA GLU A 7 -10.74 21.43 -5.14
C GLU A 7 -9.82 22.14 -4.13
N ASN A 8 -10.37 22.76 -3.09
CA ASN A 8 -9.55 23.38 -2.04
C ASN A 8 -8.83 22.29 -1.25
N LYS A 9 -9.50 21.19 -0.93
CA LYS A 9 -8.88 20.04 -0.26
C LYS A 9 -7.78 19.40 -1.11
N VAL A 10 -7.98 19.29 -2.42
CA VAL A 10 -6.93 18.82 -3.34
C VAL A 10 -5.71 19.76 -3.33
N SER A 11 -5.95 21.06 -3.32
CA SER A 11 -4.88 22.06 -3.26
C SER A 11 -4.12 22.03 -1.94
N ASP A 12 -4.81 21.81 -0.83
CA ASP A 12 -4.19 21.68 0.50
C ASP A 12 -3.39 20.37 0.61
N ALA A 13 -3.88 19.26 0.06
CA ALA A 13 -3.14 18.02 -0.06
C ALA A 13 -1.84 18.21 -0.86
N ALA A 14 -1.89 18.89 -2.00
CA ALA A 14 -0.71 19.20 -2.80
C ALA A 14 0.34 19.98 -2.01
N LYS A 15 -0.06 20.97 -1.21
CA LYS A 15 0.84 21.75 -0.34
C LYS A 15 1.52 20.89 0.73
N LEU A 16 0.80 19.91 1.31
CA LEU A 16 1.37 18.98 2.29
C LEU A 16 2.39 18.07 1.62
N ILE A 17 2.08 17.51 0.46
CA ILE A 17 2.98 16.64 -0.32
C ILE A 17 4.27 17.38 -0.67
N GLU A 18 4.16 18.65 -1.09
CA GLU A 18 5.33 19.46 -1.42
C GLU A 18 6.29 19.68 -0.23
N LYS A 19 5.78 19.73 1.00
CA LYS A 19 6.57 19.97 2.21
C LYS A 19 7.15 18.69 2.82
N SER A 20 6.59 17.54 2.49
CA SER A 20 6.99 16.27 3.09
C SER A 20 8.38 15.83 2.64
N LYS A 21 9.11 15.20 3.56
CA LYS A 21 10.45 14.63 3.36
C LYS A 21 10.44 13.10 3.36
N ARG A 22 9.53 12.50 4.10
CA ARG A 22 9.37 11.03 4.28
C ARG A 22 7.91 10.61 4.04
N PRO A 23 7.34 10.91 2.86
CA PRO A 23 5.97 10.56 2.56
C PRO A 23 5.83 9.08 2.22
N MET A 24 4.62 8.53 2.40
CA MET A 24 4.27 7.16 2.02
C MET A 24 2.82 7.12 1.51
N ILE A 25 2.60 6.41 0.41
CA ILE A 25 1.27 6.12 -0.12
C ILE A 25 0.82 4.77 0.44
N LEU A 26 -0.37 4.73 1.04
CA LEU A 26 -1.06 3.50 1.41
C LEU A 26 -2.16 3.21 0.41
N VAL A 27 -2.04 2.07 -0.26
CA VAL A 27 -2.90 1.67 -1.37
C VAL A 27 -3.97 0.70 -0.89
N GLY A 28 -5.22 1.09 -0.94
CA GLY A 28 -6.36 0.26 -0.58
C GLY A 28 -7.12 -0.30 -1.78
N GLN A 29 -8.20 -1.03 -1.49
CA GLN A 29 -9.06 -1.63 -2.51
C GLN A 29 -9.77 -0.59 -3.37
N GLY A 30 -10.05 0.61 -2.82
CA GLY A 30 -10.71 1.69 -3.54
C GLY A 30 -9.98 2.10 -4.82
N VAL A 31 -8.66 1.90 -4.89
CA VAL A 31 -7.88 2.12 -6.13
C VAL A 31 -8.31 1.14 -7.23
N LEU A 32 -8.48 -0.14 -6.90
CA LEU A 32 -8.94 -1.16 -7.83
C LEU A 32 -10.41 -0.96 -8.23
N LEU A 33 -11.27 -0.64 -7.26
CA LEU A 33 -12.70 -0.43 -7.47
C LEU A 33 -12.99 0.79 -8.36
N SER A 34 -12.14 1.82 -8.29
CA SER A 34 -12.25 3.01 -9.14
C SER A 34 -11.47 2.91 -10.45
N ASN A 35 -10.78 1.79 -10.70
CA ASN A 35 -9.86 1.60 -11.84
C ASN A 35 -8.82 2.74 -11.93
N ALA A 36 -8.20 3.08 -10.79
CA ALA A 36 -7.27 4.21 -10.63
C ALA A 36 -5.80 3.80 -10.65
N GLU A 37 -5.47 2.58 -11.10
CA GLU A 37 -4.11 2.02 -11.03
C GLU A 37 -3.11 2.85 -11.85
N LYS A 38 -3.54 3.33 -13.01
CA LYS A 38 -2.70 4.16 -13.89
C LYS A 38 -2.40 5.51 -13.25
N GLU A 39 -3.41 6.17 -12.73
CA GLU A 39 -3.32 7.46 -12.06
C GLU A 39 -2.49 7.35 -10.78
N LEU A 40 -2.61 6.25 -10.03
CA LEU A 40 -1.78 5.97 -8.86
C LEU A 40 -0.29 5.84 -9.24
N ILE A 41 0.01 5.09 -10.30
CA ILE A 41 1.39 4.92 -10.80
C ILE A 41 1.95 6.27 -11.23
N GLU A 42 1.20 7.05 -12.04
CA GLU A 42 1.60 8.38 -12.48
C GLU A 42 1.86 9.32 -11.29
N PHE A 43 0.97 9.32 -10.30
CA PHE A 43 1.11 10.09 -9.09
C PHE A 43 2.38 9.72 -8.32
N SER A 44 2.62 8.43 -8.09
CA SER A 44 3.82 7.96 -7.41
C SER A 44 5.10 8.24 -8.20
N GLU A 45 5.09 8.08 -9.51
CA GLU A 45 6.26 8.37 -10.35
C GLU A 45 6.59 9.85 -10.41
N LYS A 46 5.57 10.72 -10.47
CA LYS A 46 5.74 12.18 -10.47
C LYS A 46 6.24 12.68 -9.12
N SER A 47 5.64 12.21 -8.03
CA SER A 47 5.99 12.62 -6.68
C SER A 47 7.25 11.93 -6.11
N GLY A 48 7.66 10.79 -6.68
CA GLY A 48 8.73 9.94 -6.17
C GLY A 48 8.40 9.23 -4.86
N ILE A 49 7.12 9.16 -4.47
CA ILE A 49 6.69 8.62 -3.17
C ILE A 49 6.54 7.10 -3.22
N PRO A 50 7.10 6.36 -2.23
CA PRO A 50 6.92 4.92 -2.14
C PRO A 50 5.47 4.54 -1.85
N MET A 51 5.06 3.38 -2.38
CA MET A 51 3.72 2.81 -2.25
C MET A 51 3.77 1.48 -1.50
N ALA A 52 2.91 1.32 -0.49
CA ALA A 52 2.65 0.02 0.13
C ALA A 52 1.16 -0.32 0.04
N SER A 53 0.84 -1.59 -0.19
CA SER A 53 -0.55 -2.06 -0.29
C SER A 53 -1.09 -2.57 1.02
N THR A 54 -2.37 -2.34 1.28
CA THR A 54 -3.13 -3.13 2.26
C THR A 54 -3.47 -4.50 1.68
N LEU A 55 -4.02 -5.41 2.48
CA LEU A 55 -4.41 -6.75 2.02
C LEU A 55 -5.31 -6.71 0.77
N LEU A 56 -6.36 -5.90 0.78
CA LEU A 56 -7.28 -5.75 -0.34
C LEU A 56 -6.77 -4.78 -1.43
N GLY A 57 -5.72 -4.03 -1.16
CA GLY A 57 -5.00 -3.21 -2.13
C GLY A 57 -3.90 -3.96 -2.88
N LEU A 58 -3.59 -5.20 -2.48
CA LEU A 58 -2.67 -6.07 -3.23
C LEU A 58 -3.15 -6.21 -4.68
N SER A 59 -2.21 -6.29 -5.59
CA SER A 59 -2.41 -6.28 -7.05
C SER A 59 -2.76 -4.94 -7.70
N ALA A 60 -3.08 -3.88 -6.96
CA ALA A 60 -3.26 -2.55 -7.55
C ALA A 60 -1.98 -2.01 -8.21
N VAL A 61 -0.83 -2.41 -7.68
CA VAL A 61 0.49 -2.06 -8.20
C VAL A 61 1.29 -3.34 -8.43
N SER A 62 2.00 -3.44 -9.56
CA SER A 62 2.95 -4.54 -9.77
C SER A 62 4.02 -4.53 -8.68
N CYS A 63 4.30 -5.70 -8.11
CA CYS A 63 5.38 -5.86 -7.13
C CYS A 63 6.77 -5.53 -7.69
N ASN A 64 6.92 -5.45 -9.01
CA ASN A 64 8.16 -5.07 -9.68
C ASN A 64 8.28 -3.56 -9.91
N HIS A 65 7.28 -2.76 -9.54
CA HIS A 65 7.34 -1.32 -9.71
C HIS A 65 8.41 -0.72 -8.77
N LYS A 66 9.25 0.18 -9.30
CA LYS A 66 10.41 0.75 -8.58
C LYS A 66 10.09 1.45 -7.25
N ASN A 67 8.87 2.01 -7.14
CA ASN A 67 8.40 2.70 -5.94
C ASN A 67 7.49 1.81 -5.07
N TYR A 68 7.26 0.55 -5.46
CA TYR A 68 6.50 -0.37 -4.62
C TYR A 68 7.39 -0.93 -3.53
N VAL A 69 6.97 -0.81 -2.28
CA VAL A 69 7.77 -1.19 -1.11
C VAL A 69 7.15 -2.31 -0.28
N GLY A 70 6.10 -2.96 -0.79
CA GLY A 70 5.54 -4.17 -0.21
C GLY A 70 4.14 -4.03 0.35
N TYR A 71 3.78 -4.97 1.19
CA TYR A 71 2.49 -5.14 1.84
C TYR A 71 2.59 -4.74 3.32
N LEU A 72 1.63 -3.97 3.82
CA LEU A 72 1.59 -3.52 5.22
C LEU A 72 0.39 -4.10 5.98
N GLY A 73 0.47 -4.03 7.29
CA GLY A 73 -0.53 -4.53 8.22
C GLY A 73 -0.03 -5.71 9.06
N MET A 74 -0.92 -6.37 9.78
CA MET A 74 -0.61 -7.41 10.77
C MET A 74 0.30 -8.53 10.23
N HIS A 75 0.11 -8.92 8.98
CA HIS A 75 0.90 -9.96 8.30
C HIS A 75 1.81 -9.40 7.21
N GLY A 76 2.00 -8.10 7.19
CA GLY A 76 2.76 -7.39 6.18
C GLY A 76 4.28 -7.55 6.30
N ASN A 77 4.97 -6.95 5.34
CA ASN A 77 6.42 -6.92 5.30
C ASN A 77 7.00 -6.01 6.41
N TYR A 78 8.23 -6.31 6.81
CA TYR A 78 8.92 -5.57 7.87
C TYR A 78 9.10 -4.09 7.51
N GLY A 79 9.60 -3.79 6.31
CA GLY A 79 9.86 -2.43 5.85
C GLY A 79 8.64 -1.51 5.93
N PRO A 80 7.53 -1.80 5.24
CA PRO A 80 6.32 -0.99 5.29
C PRO A 80 5.79 -0.76 6.70
N ASN A 81 5.78 -1.80 7.56
CA ASN A 81 5.27 -1.66 8.93
C ASN A 81 6.13 -0.75 9.81
N VAL A 82 7.46 -0.87 9.73
CA VAL A 82 8.37 -0.02 10.51
C VAL A 82 8.35 1.41 9.98
N LYS A 83 8.47 1.56 8.65
CA LYS A 83 8.60 2.87 8.02
C LYS A 83 7.32 3.69 8.04
N THR A 84 6.14 3.08 8.18
CA THR A 84 4.88 3.81 8.44
C THR A 84 4.99 4.67 9.70
N ASN A 85 5.66 4.20 10.76
CA ASN A 85 5.86 4.97 11.99
C ASN A 85 6.99 6.02 11.90
N GLU A 86 7.78 5.98 10.85
CA GLU A 86 8.84 6.95 10.56
C GLU A 86 8.44 8.01 9.52
N CYS A 87 7.24 7.87 8.92
CA CYS A 87 6.71 8.84 7.97
C CYS A 87 6.45 10.20 8.60
N ASP A 88 6.59 11.26 7.81
CA ASP A 88 6.08 12.60 8.12
C ASP A 88 4.73 12.89 7.41
N LEU A 89 4.38 12.08 6.41
CA LEU A 89 3.12 12.17 5.69
C LEU A 89 2.66 10.79 5.21
N ILE A 90 1.42 10.45 5.52
CA ILE A 90 0.70 9.30 4.95
C ILE A 90 -0.34 9.82 3.96
N ILE A 91 -0.38 9.23 2.78
CA ILE A 91 -1.41 9.46 1.76
C ILE A 91 -2.18 8.15 1.60
N ALA A 92 -3.29 8.03 2.31
CA ALA A 92 -4.15 6.85 2.26
C ALA A 92 -5.17 6.98 1.14
N ILE A 93 -5.19 6.03 0.21
CA ILE A 93 -6.03 6.08 -1.00
C ILE A 93 -6.93 4.86 -1.05
N GLY A 94 -8.25 5.07 -0.91
CA GLY A 94 -9.27 4.04 -0.99
C GLY A 94 -9.07 2.91 0.01
N MET A 95 -8.69 3.25 1.24
CA MET A 95 -8.51 2.31 2.34
C MET A 95 -9.06 2.87 3.64
N ARG A 96 -9.68 2.02 4.43
CA ARG A 96 -10.02 2.35 5.81
C ARG A 96 -8.85 2.01 6.74
N PHE A 97 -8.69 2.80 7.81
CA PHE A 97 -7.70 2.55 8.85
C PHE A 97 -8.26 1.54 9.88
N ASP A 98 -8.40 0.27 9.49
CA ASP A 98 -8.83 -0.76 10.42
C ASP A 98 -7.71 -1.26 11.33
N ASP A 99 -8.08 -2.03 12.36
CA ASP A 99 -7.15 -2.55 13.36
C ASP A 99 -6.07 -3.48 12.80
N ARG A 100 -6.34 -4.13 11.64
CA ARG A 100 -5.37 -5.00 10.97
C ARG A 100 -4.22 -4.20 10.34
N VAL A 101 -4.45 -2.92 10.08
CA VAL A 101 -3.43 -2.00 9.55
C VAL A 101 -2.81 -1.17 10.67
N THR A 102 -3.64 -0.61 11.54
CA THR A 102 -3.19 0.36 12.55
C THR A 102 -2.65 -0.28 13.83
N GLY A 103 -3.20 -1.43 14.21
CA GLY A 103 -2.96 -2.00 15.53
C GLY A 103 -3.34 -0.98 16.63
N ASP A 104 -2.41 -0.72 17.57
CA ASP A 104 -2.59 0.30 18.62
C ASP A 104 -2.51 1.71 18.02
N THR A 105 -3.66 2.33 17.85
CA THR A 105 -3.79 3.67 17.25
C THR A 105 -3.05 4.77 18.01
N SER A 106 -2.80 4.58 19.31
CA SER A 106 -2.03 5.54 20.10
C SER A 106 -0.53 5.58 19.73
N LYS A 107 -0.07 4.58 19.00
CA LYS A 107 1.33 4.42 18.55
C LYS A 107 1.50 4.45 17.04
N TYR A 108 0.39 4.39 16.29
CA TYR A 108 0.43 4.32 14.84
C TYR A 108 0.75 5.69 14.23
N ALA A 109 1.87 5.78 13.53
CA ALA A 109 2.27 6.94 12.72
C ALA A 109 2.09 8.30 13.43
N ILE A 110 2.38 8.38 14.72
CA ILE A 110 2.09 9.54 15.59
C ILE A 110 2.74 10.86 15.13
N ASN A 111 3.79 10.78 14.31
CA ASN A 111 4.50 11.95 13.77
C ASN A 111 4.05 12.30 12.35
N ALA A 112 3.20 11.50 11.74
CA ALA A 112 2.74 11.71 10.36
C ALA A 112 1.48 12.56 10.30
N LYS A 113 1.44 13.50 9.37
CA LYS A 113 0.19 14.06 8.87
C LYS A 113 -0.49 13.05 7.96
N VAL A 114 -1.81 13.09 7.87
CA VAL A 114 -2.57 12.15 7.05
C VAL A 114 -3.41 12.89 6.03
N ILE A 115 -3.24 12.54 4.76
CA ILE A 115 -4.18 12.82 3.67
C ILE A 115 -4.99 11.55 3.46
N HIS A 116 -6.32 11.63 3.55
CA HIS A 116 -7.20 10.49 3.34
C HIS A 116 -8.11 10.74 2.14
N ILE A 117 -7.92 9.97 1.08
CA ILE A 117 -8.76 9.96 -0.12
C ILE A 117 -9.70 8.76 0.01
N GLU A 118 -10.99 9.03 0.29
CA GLU A 118 -11.97 8.00 0.61
C GLU A 118 -13.36 8.40 0.10
N ILE A 119 -14.02 7.45 -0.56
CA ILE A 119 -15.35 7.66 -1.11
C ILE A 119 -16.45 7.62 -0.04
N ASP A 120 -16.24 6.82 1.03
CA ASP A 120 -17.17 6.72 2.15
C ASP A 120 -16.82 7.76 3.22
N PRO A 121 -17.66 8.82 3.39
CA PRO A 121 -17.41 9.85 4.40
C PRO A 121 -17.42 9.29 5.83
N SER A 122 -18.05 8.15 6.08
CA SER A 122 -18.11 7.55 7.42
C SER A 122 -16.78 6.93 7.87
N GLU A 123 -15.87 6.67 6.95
CA GLU A 123 -14.51 6.16 7.26
C GLU A 123 -13.50 7.29 7.51
N ILE A 124 -13.83 8.52 7.12
CA ILE A 124 -12.97 9.70 7.33
C ILE A 124 -12.99 10.09 8.82
N ASP A 125 -11.81 10.32 9.40
CA ASP A 125 -11.62 10.69 10.82
C ASP A 125 -12.16 9.68 11.85
N LYS A 126 -12.56 8.51 11.41
CA LYS A 126 -13.16 7.47 12.26
C LYS A 126 -12.14 6.87 13.23
N ILE A 127 -11.00 6.46 12.73
CA ILE A 127 -9.92 5.79 13.50
C ILE A 127 -8.70 6.69 13.60
N ILE A 128 -8.20 7.19 12.48
CA ILE A 128 -7.03 8.07 12.41
C ILE A 128 -7.49 9.46 11.97
N LYS A 129 -7.07 10.48 12.70
CA LYS A 129 -7.38 11.88 12.36
C LYS A 129 -6.61 12.31 11.12
N THR A 130 -7.31 12.98 10.22
CA THR A 130 -6.74 13.49 8.97
C THR A 130 -6.37 14.97 9.09
N GLU A 131 -5.26 15.35 8.46
CA GLU A 131 -4.96 16.77 8.21
C GLU A 131 -5.75 17.28 7.00
N VAL A 132 -5.88 16.44 5.97
CA VAL A 132 -6.71 16.74 4.80
C VAL A 132 -7.51 15.51 4.40
N ALA A 133 -8.85 15.65 4.45
CA ALA A 133 -9.77 14.65 3.92
C ALA A 133 -10.23 15.06 2.52
N ILE A 134 -10.10 14.15 1.55
CA ILE A 134 -10.64 14.28 0.20
C ILE A 134 -11.72 13.21 0.06
N ASN A 135 -12.98 13.62 0.28
CA ASN A 135 -14.12 12.72 0.09
C ASN A 135 -14.49 12.69 -1.40
N ALA A 136 -13.95 11.73 -2.12
CA ALA A 136 -14.13 11.56 -3.56
C ALA A 136 -13.76 10.14 -4.01
N ASP A 137 -14.12 9.81 -5.24
CA ASP A 137 -13.57 8.65 -5.94
C ASP A 137 -12.05 8.77 -6.08
N ALA A 138 -11.33 7.65 -5.91
CA ALA A 138 -9.87 7.65 -5.89
C ALA A 138 -9.28 8.13 -7.23
N LYS A 139 -9.89 7.73 -8.35
CA LYS A 139 -9.43 8.14 -9.68
C LYS A 139 -9.64 9.62 -9.91
N GLU A 140 -10.83 10.14 -9.58
CA GLU A 140 -11.15 11.55 -9.69
C GLU A 140 -10.19 12.41 -8.84
N ALA A 141 -9.95 12.01 -7.60
CA ALA A 141 -9.03 12.68 -6.71
C ALA A 141 -7.59 12.72 -7.27
N LEU A 142 -7.09 11.60 -7.78
CA LEU A 142 -5.75 11.51 -8.36
C LEU A 142 -5.61 12.35 -9.63
N ILE A 143 -6.58 12.30 -10.56
CA ILE A 143 -6.59 13.13 -11.77
C ILE A 143 -6.45 14.63 -11.43
N ASN A 144 -7.14 15.08 -10.38
CA ASN A 144 -7.10 16.48 -9.97
C ASN A 144 -5.86 16.84 -9.12
N LEU A 145 -5.25 15.87 -8.42
CA LEU A 145 -4.07 16.07 -7.58
C LEU A 145 -2.76 16.08 -8.39
N ILE A 146 -2.64 15.20 -9.38
CA ILE A 146 -1.43 15.06 -10.22
C ILE A 146 -0.96 16.38 -10.83
N PRO A 147 -1.84 17.21 -11.45
CA PRO A 147 -1.40 18.49 -12.01
C PRO A 147 -0.87 19.49 -10.99
N LYS A 148 -1.32 19.39 -9.73
CA LYS A 148 -1.00 20.35 -8.65
C LYS A 148 0.30 20.04 -7.92
N ILE A 149 0.90 18.85 -8.10
CA ILE A 149 2.18 18.48 -7.48
C ILE A 149 3.36 18.67 -8.44
N LYS A 150 4.53 18.92 -7.88
CA LYS A 150 5.79 19.00 -8.64
C LYS A 150 6.45 17.62 -8.74
N LYS A 151 7.30 17.47 -9.74
CA LYS A 151 8.16 16.29 -9.83
C LYS A 151 9.20 16.33 -8.71
N LYS A 152 9.27 15.23 -7.96
CA LYS A 152 10.21 15.02 -6.85
C LYS A 152 10.86 13.64 -6.90
N SER A 153 11.89 13.44 -6.09
CA SER A 153 12.49 12.13 -5.82
C SER A 153 12.65 11.96 -4.32
N HIS A 154 12.31 10.76 -3.85
CA HIS A 154 12.53 10.31 -2.48
C HIS A 154 13.41 9.05 -2.46
N GLU A 155 14.39 8.97 -3.37
CA GLU A 155 15.22 7.78 -3.56
C GLU A 155 15.94 7.33 -2.27
N GLY A 156 16.47 8.27 -1.49
CA GLY A 156 17.07 7.96 -0.18
C GLY A 156 16.07 7.29 0.77
N TRP A 157 14.83 7.80 0.79
CA TRP A 157 13.74 7.23 1.59
C TRP A 157 13.34 5.83 1.10
N ILE A 158 13.21 5.62 -0.21
CA ILE A 158 12.93 4.31 -0.81
C ILE A 158 14.06 3.31 -0.50
N ASN A 159 15.31 3.74 -0.48
CA ASN A 159 16.43 2.86 -0.17
C ASN A 159 16.39 2.35 1.28
N GLU A 160 15.87 3.13 2.23
CA GLU A 160 15.66 2.64 3.60
C GLU A 160 14.66 1.46 3.66
N PHE A 161 13.64 1.43 2.79
CA PHE A 161 12.74 0.26 2.67
C PHE A 161 13.50 -0.95 2.09
N LYS A 162 14.36 -0.76 1.10
CA LYS A 162 15.16 -1.85 0.52
C LYS A 162 16.13 -2.46 1.52
N GLU A 163 16.68 -1.66 2.43
CA GLU A 163 17.50 -2.17 3.54
C GLU A 163 16.66 -3.05 4.49
N CYS A 164 15.45 -2.64 4.80
CA CYS A 164 14.50 -3.44 5.57
C CYS A 164 14.14 -4.75 4.85
N ASP A 165 13.86 -4.67 3.54
CA ASP A 165 13.54 -5.85 2.72
C ASP A 165 14.70 -6.85 2.69
N LYS A 166 15.93 -6.36 2.56
CA LYS A 166 17.12 -7.22 2.62
C LYS A 166 17.25 -7.89 3.99
N LEU A 167 17.07 -7.14 5.07
CA LEU A 167 17.11 -7.69 6.42
C LEU A 167 16.06 -8.77 6.64
N GLU A 168 14.83 -8.53 6.18
CA GLU A 168 13.72 -9.48 6.26
C GLU A 168 14.01 -10.73 5.41
N TYR A 169 14.53 -10.54 4.19
CA TYR A 169 14.91 -11.63 3.30
C TYR A 169 15.96 -12.53 3.95
N ASP A 170 17.08 -11.97 4.42
CA ASP A 170 18.19 -12.72 4.99
C ASP A 170 17.80 -13.47 6.28
N LYS A 171 16.90 -12.89 7.09
CA LYS A 171 16.54 -13.50 8.38
C LYS A 171 15.40 -14.50 8.30
N ILE A 172 14.42 -14.26 7.41
CA ILE A 172 13.13 -14.96 7.41
C ILE A 172 12.83 -15.55 6.04
N ILE A 173 12.71 -14.71 5.00
CA ILE A 173 12.13 -15.09 3.72
C ILE A 173 12.91 -16.21 3.06
N ASP A 174 14.26 -16.07 2.99
CA ASP A 174 15.12 -17.07 2.36
C ASP A 174 14.94 -18.47 2.97
N LYS A 175 14.83 -18.56 4.30
CA LYS A 175 14.63 -19.83 5.01
C LYS A 175 13.27 -20.46 4.73
N GLU A 176 12.25 -19.66 4.50
CA GLU A 176 10.89 -20.12 4.27
C GLU A 176 10.63 -20.52 2.82
N ILE A 177 11.31 -19.90 1.84
CA ILE A 177 11.15 -20.22 0.42
C ILE A 177 12.21 -21.20 -0.13
N ASN A 178 13.34 -21.33 0.55
CA ASN A 178 14.45 -22.25 0.23
C ASN A 178 14.68 -23.23 1.38
N ASN A 179 13.61 -23.83 1.88
CA ASN A 179 13.65 -24.77 3.00
C ASN A 179 14.57 -25.96 2.71
N LYS A 180 15.44 -26.30 3.67
CA LYS A 180 16.38 -27.43 3.59
C LYS A 180 15.96 -28.65 4.42
N GLU A 181 14.84 -28.53 5.13
CA GLU A 181 14.30 -29.62 5.94
C GLU A 181 13.43 -30.55 5.08
N ASP A 182 13.27 -31.79 5.50
CA ASP A 182 12.42 -32.78 4.81
C ASP A 182 10.92 -32.53 5.10
N LYS A 183 10.47 -31.33 4.79
CA LYS A 183 9.06 -30.90 4.88
C LYS A 183 8.79 -29.78 3.88
N ILE A 184 7.59 -29.76 3.34
CA ILE A 184 7.13 -28.70 2.45
C ILE A 184 6.55 -27.56 3.27
N LEU A 185 7.07 -26.33 3.08
CA LEU A 185 6.53 -25.13 3.67
C LEU A 185 5.51 -24.46 2.73
N MET A 186 4.47 -23.90 3.27
CA MET A 186 3.44 -23.19 2.49
C MET A 186 4.03 -22.00 1.72
N ALA A 187 4.98 -21.30 2.31
CA ALA A 187 5.69 -20.18 1.68
C ALA A 187 6.45 -20.62 0.42
N GLU A 188 7.13 -21.79 0.48
CA GLU A 188 7.83 -22.38 -0.66
C GLU A 188 6.86 -22.67 -1.81
N VAL A 189 5.73 -23.31 -1.50
CA VAL A 189 4.70 -23.64 -2.50
C VAL A 189 4.16 -22.37 -3.16
N VAL A 190 3.78 -21.38 -2.38
CA VAL A 190 3.23 -20.12 -2.89
C VAL A 190 4.27 -19.37 -3.73
N ASN A 191 5.53 -19.30 -3.28
CA ASN A 191 6.61 -18.68 -4.03
C ASN A 191 6.87 -19.39 -5.35
N LYS A 192 6.84 -20.74 -5.36
CA LYS A 192 7.01 -21.53 -6.58
C LYS A 192 5.87 -21.31 -7.58
N ILE A 193 4.62 -21.27 -7.11
CA ILE A 193 3.47 -20.94 -7.95
C ILE A 193 3.60 -19.51 -8.51
N SER A 194 4.00 -18.55 -7.67
CA SER A 194 4.23 -17.17 -8.10
C SER A 194 5.26 -17.09 -9.23
N ASN A 195 6.38 -17.82 -9.09
CA ASN A 195 7.44 -17.84 -10.09
C ASN A 195 6.98 -18.51 -11.40
N LEU A 196 6.28 -19.64 -11.33
CA LEU A 196 5.76 -20.36 -12.50
C LEU A 196 4.75 -19.52 -13.27
N THR A 197 3.88 -18.79 -12.58
CA THR A 197 2.86 -17.93 -13.18
C THR A 197 3.38 -16.52 -13.49
N LYS A 198 4.62 -16.21 -13.11
CA LYS A 198 5.22 -14.86 -13.21
C LYS A 198 4.35 -13.77 -12.55
N GLY A 199 3.63 -14.14 -11.50
CA GLY A 199 2.72 -13.25 -10.78
C GLY A 199 1.45 -12.85 -11.56
N ASN A 200 1.10 -13.55 -12.63
CA ASN A 200 -0.03 -13.21 -13.51
C ASN A 200 -1.29 -14.05 -13.28
N ALA A 201 -1.27 -15.02 -12.38
CA ALA A 201 -2.47 -15.80 -12.05
C ALA A 201 -3.45 -14.96 -11.22
N ILE A 202 -4.73 -15.23 -11.39
CA ILE A 202 -5.76 -14.80 -10.44
C ILE A 202 -5.70 -15.75 -9.26
N VAL A 203 -5.42 -15.22 -8.08
CA VAL A 203 -5.30 -15.99 -6.85
C VAL A 203 -6.50 -15.70 -5.98
N VAL A 204 -7.24 -16.74 -5.64
CA VAL A 204 -8.42 -16.68 -4.76
C VAL A 204 -8.08 -17.36 -3.45
N THR A 205 -8.28 -16.66 -2.35
CA THR A 205 -8.07 -17.20 -1.00
C THR A 205 -9.31 -17.02 -0.14
N ASP A 206 -9.54 -17.98 0.75
CA ASP A 206 -10.42 -17.80 1.89
C ASP A 206 -9.62 -17.29 3.10
N VAL A 207 -10.25 -17.10 4.25
CA VAL A 207 -9.62 -16.61 5.48
C VAL A 207 -8.82 -17.74 6.15
N GLY A 208 -7.55 -17.46 6.50
CA GLY A 208 -6.69 -18.41 7.19
C GLY A 208 -5.21 -18.22 6.92
N GLN A 209 -4.38 -19.14 7.41
CA GLN A 209 -2.92 -19.09 7.22
C GLN A 209 -2.52 -19.03 5.75
N HIS A 210 -3.21 -19.76 4.87
CA HIS A 210 -2.97 -19.75 3.44
C HIS A 210 -3.14 -18.36 2.81
N GLN A 211 -4.10 -17.56 3.28
CA GLN A 211 -4.28 -16.17 2.87
C GLN A 211 -3.07 -15.30 3.29
N MET A 212 -2.67 -15.41 4.57
CA MET A 212 -1.55 -14.64 5.13
C MET A 212 -0.25 -14.94 4.38
N VAL A 213 0.01 -16.23 4.12
CA VAL A 213 1.19 -16.67 3.38
C VAL A 213 1.11 -16.23 1.92
N THR A 214 -0.06 -16.36 1.28
CA THR A 214 -0.25 -15.90 -0.10
C THR A 214 -0.02 -14.41 -0.23
N SER A 215 -0.58 -13.59 0.64
CA SER A 215 -0.40 -12.13 0.61
C SER A 215 1.07 -11.70 0.71
N ARG A 216 1.87 -12.48 1.42
CA ARG A 216 3.28 -12.18 1.69
C ARG A 216 4.22 -12.70 0.61
N TYR A 217 3.95 -13.89 0.05
CA TYR A 217 4.89 -14.61 -0.81
C TYR A 217 4.50 -14.64 -2.29
N TYR A 218 3.23 -14.40 -2.62
CA TYR A 218 2.83 -14.28 -4.02
C TYR A 218 3.13 -12.87 -4.55
N LYS A 219 3.84 -12.77 -5.66
CA LYS A 219 4.24 -11.51 -6.29
C LYS A 219 3.23 -11.12 -7.35
N PHE A 220 2.22 -10.33 -6.98
CA PHE A 220 1.17 -9.88 -7.89
C PHE A 220 1.71 -8.87 -8.92
N ASN A 221 1.51 -9.14 -10.20
CA ASN A 221 1.94 -8.28 -11.31
C ASN A 221 0.80 -7.78 -12.19
N LYS A 222 -0.42 -8.27 -11.98
CA LYS A 222 -1.59 -7.93 -12.75
C LYS A 222 -2.67 -7.35 -11.85
N PRO A 223 -3.29 -6.20 -12.21
CA PRO A 223 -4.43 -5.66 -11.46
C PRO A 223 -5.57 -6.67 -11.32
N ASN A 224 -6.33 -6.55 -10.22
CA ASN A 224 -7.48 -7.40 -9.93
C ASN A 224 -7.16 -8.91 -9.91
N SER A 225 -5.93 -9.28 -9.55
CA SER A 225 -5.50 -10.69 -9.48
C SER A 225 -5.43 -11.25 -8.05
N ASN A 226 -5.62 -10.44 -7.02
CA ASN A 226 -5.81 -10.87 -5.63
C ASN A 226 -7.28 -10.80 -5.27
N ILE A 227 -7.91 -11.95 -5.09
CA ILE A 227 -9.30 -12.07 -4.66
C ILE A 227 -9.32 -12.75 -3.29
N CYS A 228 -9.70 -12.00 -2.27
CA CYS A 228 -9.78 -12.47 -0.90
C CYS A 228 -11.23 -12.49 -0.46
N LEU A 229 -11.68 -13.61 0.10
CA LEU A 229 -13.04 -13.79 0.63
C LEU A 229 -13.17 -13.22 2.06
N LEU A 230 -12.29 -12.33 2.45
CA LEU A 230 -12.41 -11.55 3.67
C LEU A 230 -13.41 -10.42 3.43
N TYR A 231 -14.56 -10.50 4.02
CA TYR A 231 -15.63 -9.49 3.95
C TYR A 231 -15.79 -8.75 5.28
#